data_9ef6c86c91bc437428daf01794c64e52
#
_entry.id   9ef6c86c91bc437428daf01794c64e52
#
_cell.length_a   1.000
_cell.length_b   1.000
_cell.length_c   1.000
_cell.angle_alpha   90.00
_cell.angle_beta   90.00
_cell.angle_gamma   90.00
#
_symmetry.space_group_name_H-M   'P 1'
#
loop_
_entity.id
_entity.type
_entity.pdbx_description
1 polymer ?
#
loop_
_entity_poly.entity_id
_entity_poly.type
_entity_poly.pdbx_seq_one_letter_code
_entity_poly.pdbx_strand_id
1 'polypeptide(L)'
;AQAQNKQLEERLAASEAEKKNAALVIENTHVPGQHYSLEQISFVIQELILNARTGFRAASRVVESVAKTFGLDWEAPHHTTCRAWLLRIGLFQLQRPKEMGVDWIWIVDHTVQIGEEKCLVILGLRLRDMPAAGTALCLADLQLLNLLPVTHSDAQVVFKQLEATATISGVPQAILGDHGSDLYGGARLYCASHPETKSLYDITHKAATLLKARLNKDTRWSSFCS
;
A
#
# COMPACT_ATOMS: atom_id res chain seq x y z
N ALA A 1 -12.41 13.11 35.32
CA ALA A 1 -12.16 14.17 34.32
C ALA A 1 -10.76 14.80 34.46
N GLN A 2 -10.36 15.32 35.64
CA GLN A 2 -9.05 15.96 35.82
C GLN A 2 -7.85 15.03 35.62
N ALA A 3 -7.92 13.77 36.10
CA ALA A 3 -6.84 12.79 35.92
C ALA A 3 -6.68 12.36 34.44
N GLN A 4 -7.78 12.29 33.70
CA GLN A 4 -7.78 11.98 32.28
C GLN A 4 -7.20 13.11 31.43
N ASN A 5 -7.52 14.37 31.76
CA ASN A 5 -6.95 15.53 31.08
C ASN A 5 -5.43 15.62 31.29
N LYS A 6 -4.96 15.39 32.52
CA LYS A 6 -3.52 15.38 32.80
C LYS A 6 -2.78 14.30 32.01
N GLN A 7 -3.36 13.10 31.88
CA GLN A 7 -2.75 12.01 31.11
C GLN A 7 -2.73 12.29 29.59
N LEU A 8 -3.74 13.01 29.09
CA LEU A 8 -3.76 13.45 27.68
C LEU A 8 -2.73 14.55 27.41
N GLU A 9 -2.55 15.49 28.35
CA GLU A 9 -1.52 16.53 28.24
C GLU A 9 -0.10 15.94 28.26
N GLU A 10 0.16 14.96 29.14
CA GLU A 10 1.45 14.26 29.20
C GLU A 10 1.75 13.47 27.92
N ARG A 11 0.74 12.83 27.33
CA ARG A 11 0.88 12.11 26.05
C ARG A 11 1.09 13.07 24.88
N LEU A 12 0.42 14.22 24.89
CA LEU A 12 0.60 15.26 23.86
C LEU A 12 2.02 15.83 23.93
N ALA A 13 2.49 16.17 25.14
CA ALA A 13 3.85 16.68 25.34
C ALA A 13 4.93 15.66 24.95
N ALA A 14 4.73 14.37 25.24
CA ALA A 14 5.63 13.31 24.82
C ALA A 14 5.66 13.16 23.28
N SER A 15 4.50 13.22 22.62
CA SER A 15 4.39 13.16 21.16
C SER A 15 5.03 14.39 20.48
N GLU A 16 4.88 15.59 21.07
CA GLU A 16 5.52 16.80 20.56
C GLU A 16 7.05 16.77 20.75
N ALA A 17 7.53 16.23 21.86
CA ALA A 17 8.97 16.02 22.10
C ALA A 17 9.56 14.99 21.14
N GLU A 18 8.84 13.93 20.84
CA GLU A 18 9.22 12.92 19.88
C GLU A 18 9.27 13.47 18.44
N LYS A 19 8.26 14.29 18.05
CA LYS A 19 8.26 15.02 16.78
C LYS A 19 9.42 16.02 16.68
N LYS A 20 9.70 16.73 17.76
CA LYS A 20 10.82 17.68 17.81
C LYS A 20 12.19 16.98 17.74
N ASN A 21 12.34 15.83 18.39
CA ASN A 21 13.55 15.01 18.27
C ASN A 21 13.69 14.38 16.88
N ALA A 22 12.60 13.93 16.27
CA ALA A 22 12.59 13.47 14.89
C ALA A 22 12.95 14.59 13.90
N ALA A 23 12.44 15.81 14.12
CA ALA A 23 12.82 16.98 13.33
C ALA A 23 14.29 17.37 13.50
N LEU A 24 14.85 17.28 14.72
CA LEU A 24 16.26 17.55 14.99
C LEU A 24 17.24 16.53 14.37
N VAL A 25 16.78 15.29 14.15
CA VAL A 25 17.58 14.25 13.46
C VAL A 25 17.64 14.51 11.94
N ILE A 26 16.70 15.27 11.38
CA ILE A 26 16.64 15.59 9.94
C ILE A 26 17.64 16.70 9.56
N GLU A 27 18.07 17.56 10.49
CA GLU A 27 18.95 18.71 10.23
C GLU A 27 20.37 18.38 9.74
N ASN A 28 20.77 17.10 9.62
CA ASN A 28 22.12 16.71 9.23
C ASN A 28 22.25 15.54 8.26
N THR A 29 21.29 15.36 7.35
CA THR A 29 21.21 14.18 6.50
C THR A 29 21.73 14.36 5.08
N HIS A 30 22.75 15.19 4.89
CA HIS A 30 23.55 15.13 3.67
C HIS A 30 24.54 13.96 3.80
N VAL A 31 24.20 12.81 3.23
CA VAL A 31 25.11 11.67 3.15
C VAL A 31 26.28 12.07 2.23
N PRO A 32 27.53 12.00 2.68
CA PRO A 32 28.68 12.35 1.85
C PRO A 32 28.64 11.63 0.50
N GLY A 33 28.77 12.37 -0.60
CA GLY A 33 28.71 11.85 -1.97
C GLY A 33 27.31 11.72 -2.56
N GLN A 34 26.25 12.10 -1.85
CA GLN A 34 24.91 12.20 -2.42
C GLN A 34 24.65 13.63 -2.90
N HIS A 35 24.07 13.70 -4.10
CA HIS A 35 23.74 14.97 -4.76
C HIS A 35 22.44 15.61 -4.21
N TYR A 36 21.53 14.80 -3.67
CA TYR A 36 20.24 15.23 -3.15
C TYR A 36 20.14 14.93 -1.64
N SER A 37 19.59 15.88 -0.88
CA SER A 37 19.33 15.66 0.55
C SER A 37 18.16 14.70 0.77
N LEU A 38 18.10 14.04 1.93
CA LEU A 38 16.96 13.18 2.28
C LEU A 38 15.65 13.96 2.36
N GLU A 39 15.70 15.22 2.79
CA GLU A 39 14.53 16.10 2.81
C GLU A 39 13.98 16.35 1.41
N GLN A 40 14.85 16.62 0.46
CA GLN A 40 14.49 16.82 -0.93
C GLN A 40 13.90 15.55 -1.54
N ILE A 41 14.51 14.40 -1.29
CA ILE A 41 13.98 13.08 -1.73
C ILE A 41 12.62 12.81 -1.10
N SER A 42 12.49 13.04 0.21
CA SER A 42 11.24 12.87 0.95
C SER A 42 10.14 13.78 0.42
N PHE A 43 10.44 15.06 0.23
CA PHE A 43 9.49 16.02 -0.35
C PHE A 43 8.99 15.58 -1.73
N VAL A 44 9.90 15.17 -2.61
CA VAL A 44 9.55 14.70 -3.95
C VAL A 44 8.68 13.44 -3.90
N ILE A 45 9.09 12.44 -3.13
CA ILE A 45 8.42 11.14 -3.15
C ILE A 45 7.14 11.19 -2.32
N GLN A 46 7.22 11.65 -1.08
CA GLN A 46 6.08 11.59 -0.16
C GLN A 46 5.05 12.68 -0.46
N GLU A 47 5.47 13.94 -0.57
CA GLU A 47 4.52 15.03 -0.73
C GLU A 47 4.03 15.17 -2.18
N LEU A 48 4.94 15.19 -3.16
CA LEU A 48 4.53 15.43 -4.54
C LEU A 48 3.98 14.18 -5.23
N ILE A 49 4.66 13.03 -5.12
CA ILE A 49 4.29 11.84 -5.90
C ILE A 49 3.20 11.05 -5.19
N LEU A 50 3.37 10.70 -3.90
CA LEU A 50 2.43 9.84 -3.20
C LEU A 50 1.20 10.60 -2.69
N ASN A 51 1.37 11.72 -1.99
CA ASN A 51 0.27 12.48 -1.40
C ASN A 51 -0.48 13.30 -2.46
N ALA A 52 0.24 14.15 -3.21
CA ALA A 52 -0.36 15.00 -4.25
C ALA A 52 -0.61 14.26 -5.58
N ARG A 53 -0.20 13.00 -5.70
CA ARG A 53 -0.34 12.16 -6.91
C ARG A 53 0.20 12.83 -8.18
N THR A 54 1.26 13.60 -8.03
CA THR A 54 1.88 14.36 -9.13
C THR A 54 2.74 13.43 -9.99
N GLY A 55 2.63 13.55 -11.30
CA GLY A 55 3.48 12.79 -12.22
C GLY A 55 4.97 13.22 -12.11
N PHE A 56 5.90 12.30 -12.36
CA PHE A 56 7.35 12.53 -12.18
C PHE A 56 7.91 13.79 -12.87
N ARG A 57 7.44 14.11 -14.08
CA ARG A 57 7.87 15.32 -14.79
C ARG A 57 7.33 16.59 -14.13
N ALA A 58 6.10 16.54 -13.62
CA ALA A 58 5.51 17.67 -12.92
C ALA A 58 6.18 17.86 -11.56
N ALA A 59 6.47 16.78 -10.82
CA ALA A 59 7.20 16.83 -9.55
C ALA A 59 8.57 17.52 -9.72
N SER A 60 9.34 17.18 -10.76
CA SER A 60 10.61 17.84 -11.09
C SER A 60 10.44 19.36 -11.28
N ARG A 61 9.44 19.79 -12.05
CA ARG A 61 9.16 21.22 -12.28
C ARG A 61 8.69 21.95 -11.00
N VAL A 62 7.93 21.27 -10.15
CA VAL A 62 7.51 21.84 -8.85
C VAL A 62 8.71 22.09 -7.97
N VAL A 63 9.66 21.13 -7.88
CA VAL A 63 10.91 21.33 -7.12
C VAL A 63 11.68 22.53 -7.64
N GLU A 64 11.87 22.66 -8.95
CA GLU A 64 12.54 23.80 -9.57
C GLU A 64 11.85 25.13 -9.19
N SER A 65 10.52 25.19 -9.30
CA SER A 65 9.74 26.37 -8.96
C SER A 65 9.82 26.72 -7.47
N VAL A 66 9.74 25.73 -6.59
CA VAL A 66 9.85 25.91 -5.13
C VAL A 66 11.25 26.42 -4.77
N ALA A 67 12.29 25.76 -5.27
CA ALA A 67 13.67 26.17 -5.02
C ALA A 67 13.90 27.62 -5.43
N LYS A 68 13.48 28.00 -6.65
CA LYS A 68 13.59 29.36 -7.15
C LYS A 68 12.80 30.39 -6.34
N THR A 69 11.57 30.05 -5.95
CA THR A 69 10.67 30.98 -5.23
C THR A 69 11.17 31.26 -3.82
N PHE A 70 11.68 30.23 -3.14
CA PHE A 70 12.08 30.33 -1.73
C PHE A 70 13.61 30.45 -1.55
N GLY A 71 14.36 30.55 -2.63
CA GLY A 71 15.83 30.66 -2.57
C GLY A 71 16.51 29.45 -1.94
N LEU A 72 15.94 28.25 -2.14
CA LEU A 72 16.51 27.00 -1.64
C LEU A 72 17.65 26.55 -2.55
N ASP A 73 18.73 26.03 -1.94
CA ASP A 73 19.83 25.39 -2.66
C ASP A 73 19.46 23.94 -3.04
N TRP A 74 18.38 23.81 -3.79
CA TRP A 74 17.85 22.53 -4.28
C TRP A 74 17.99 22.48 -5.79
N GLU A 75 18.68 21.45 -6.28
CA GLU A 75 18.66 21.11 -7.69
C GLU A 75 17.42 20.25 -8.02
N ALA A 76 16.71 20.59 -9.10
CA ALA A 76 15.54 19.82 -9.51
C ALA A 76 15.97 18.45 -10.07
N PRO A 77 15.51 17.34 -9.47
CA PRO A 77 15.87 16.02 -9.94
C PRO A 77 15.24 15.74 -11.30
N HIS A 78 15.98 15.08 -12.19
CA HIS A 78 15.38 14.61 -13.44
C HIS A 78 14.24 13.60 -13.14
N HIS A 79 13.20 13.59 -13.97
CA HIS A 79 12.02 12.75 -13.75
C HIS A 79 12.33 11.24 -13.65
N THR A 80 13.39 10.77 -14.34
CA THR A 80 13.87 9.37 -14.22
C THR A 80 14.51 9.11 -12.86
N THR A 81 15.12 10.10 -12.25
CA THR A 81 15.67 10.02 -10.89
C THR A 81 14.54 9.90 -9.87
N CYS A 82 13.49 10.71 -9.99
CA CYS A 82 12.29 10.59 -9.16
C CYS A 82 11.66 9.18 -9.26
N ARG A 83 11.54 8.66 -10.50
CA ARG A 83 11.07 7.30 -10.72
C ARG A 83 11.98 6.26 -10.07
N ALA A 84 13.29 6.39 -10.21
CA ALA A 84 14.26 5.45 -9.61
C ALA A 84 14.17 5.44 -8.09
N TRP A 85 13.99 6.60 -7.44
CA TRP A 85 13.78 6.70 -6.00
C TRP A 85 12.53 5.95 -5.56
N LEU A 86 11.38 6.21 -6.22
CA LEU A 86 10.13 5.52 -5.91
C LEU A 86 10.26 4.00 -6.04
N LEU A 87 10.90 3.52 -7.12
CA LEU A 87 11.11 2.08 -7.32
C LEU A 87 12.02 1.47 -6.25
N ARG A 88 13.08 2.17 -5.83
CA ARG A 88 13.98 1.71 -4.75
C ARG A 88 13.24 1.64 -3.41
N ILE A 89 12.42 2.64 -3.09
CA ILE A 89 11.60 2.64 -1.86
C ILE A 89 10.58 1.49 -1.92
N GLY A 90 9.92 1.29 -3.06
CA GLY A 90 9.00 0.18 -3.26
C GLY A 90 9.67 -1.19 -3.09
N LEU A 91 10.86 -1.36 -3.68
CA LEU A 91 11.64 -2.59 -3.53
C LEU A 91 12.06 -2.82 -2.06
N PHE A 92 12.50 -1.78 -1.37
CA PHE A 92 12.83 -1.86 0.05
C PHE A 92 11.61 -2.27 0.88
N GLN A 93 10.43 -1.67 0.63
CA GLN A 93 9.18 -2.04 1.32
C GLN A 93 8.80 -3.49 1.06
N LEU A 94 9.03 -3.99 -0.15
CA LEU A 94 8.76 -5.38 -0.51
C LEU A 94 9.74 -6.34 0.19
N GLN A 95 11.03 -6.02 0.23
CA GLN A 95 12.09 -6.88 0.75
C GLN A 95 12.28 -6.81 2.27
N ARG A 96 11.82 -5.72 2.92
CA ARG A 96 11.97 -5.60 4.38
C ARG A 96 11.32 -6.78 5.11
N PRO A 97 11.89 -7.25 6.22
CA PRO A 97 11.28 -8.28 7.06
C PRO A 97 9.85 -7.92 7.43
N LYS A 98 8.96 -8.90 7.37
CA LYS A 98 7.57 -8.74 7.80
C LYS A 98 7.44 -9.18 9.25
N GLU A 99 6.48 -8.59 9.95
CA GLU A 99 6.16 -9.05 11.30
C GLU A 99 5.45 -10.40 11.22
N MET A 100 5.97 -11.40 11.92
CA MET A 100 5.28 -12.68 12.06
C MET A 100 4.09 -12.53 13.00
N GLY A 101 2.93 -13.01 12.59
CA GLY A 101 1.72 -12.90 13.39
C GLY A 101 0.60 -13.83 12.93
N VAL A 102 -0.33 -14.07 13.85
CA VAL A 102 -1.51 -14.92 13.61
C VAL A 102 -2.81 -14.12 13.51
N ASP A 103 -2.72 -12.79 13.62
CA ASP A 103 -3.87 -11.85 13.59
C ASP A 103 -3.93 -11.03 12.30
N TRP A 104 -3.34 -11.55 11.23
CA TRP A 104 -3.42 -10.95 9.91
C TRP A 104 -4.80 -11.18 9.25
N ILE A 105 -5.31 -10.15 8.59
CA ILE A 105 -6.26 -10.28 7.49
C ILE A 105 -5.48 -9.98 6.22
N TRP A 106 -5.47 -10.91 5.29
CA TRP A 106 -4.88 -10.70 3.97
C TRP A 106 -5.93 -10.22 2.98
N ILE A 107 -5.61 -9.16 2.24
CA ILE A 107 -6.38 -8.67 1.11
C ILE A 107 -5.60 -9.07 -0.13
N VAL A 108 -6.20 -9.92 -0.95
CA VAL A 108 -5.53 -10.50 -2.12
C VAL A 108 -6.25 -10.09 -3.40
N ASP A 109 -5.48 -9.63 -4.36
CA ASP A 109 -5.99 -9.23 -5.66
C ASP A 109 -4.92 -9.42 -6.74
N HIS A 110 -5.37 -9.70 -7.98
CA HIS A 110 -4.51 -9.61 -9.14
C HIS A 110 -4.52 -8.17 -9.66
N THR A 111 -3.37 -7.50 -9.53
CA THR A 111 -3.20 -6.17 -10.05
C THR A 111 -2.31 -6.17 -11.28
N VAL A 112 -2.48 -5.12 -12.06
CA VAL A 112 -1.66 -4.72 -13.22
C VAL A 112 -1.01 -5.87 -13.98
N GLN A 113 -1.62 -6.18 -15.11
CA GLN A 113 -0.98 -6.97 -16.14
C GLN A 113 0.13 -6.13 -16.79
N ILE A 114 1.38 -6.56 -16.63
CA ILE A 114 2.54 -5.97 -17.31
C ILE A 114 2.90 -6.92 -18.45
N GLY A 115 2.45 -6.61 -19.66
CA GLY A 115 2.54 -7.55 -20.77
C GLY A 115 1.66 -8.77 -20.54
N GLU A 116 2.26 -9.96 -20.50
CA GLU A 116 1.57 -11.23 -20.21
C GLU A 116 1.55 -11.59 -18.73
N GLU A 117 2.29 -10.85 -17.90
CA GLU A 117 2.43 -11.15 -16.47
C GLU A 117 1.29 -10.55 -15.65
N LYS A 118 0.70 -11.38 -14.80
CA LYS A 118 -0.20 -10.96 -13.71
C LYS A 118 0.61 -10.88 -12.42
N CYS A 119 0.32 -9.89 -11.59
CA CYS A 119 0.92 -9.79 -10.26
C CYS A 119 -0.13 -10.07 -9.19
N LEU A 120 0.05 -11.13 -8.40
CA LEU A 120 -0.70 -11.28 -7.17
C LEU A 120 -0.13 -10.33 -6.13
N VAL A 121 -0.97 -9.43 -5.65
CA VAL A 121 -0.67 -8.52 -4.53
C VAL A 121 -1.30 -9.07 -3.28
N ILE A 122 -0.53 -9.15 -2.21
CA ILE A 122 -1.01 -9.54 -0.88
C ILE A 122 -0.73 -8.38 0.07
N LEU A 123 -1.79 -7.70 0.49
CA LEU A 123 -1.76 -6.68 1.52
C LEU A 123 -2.21 -7.29 2.84
N GLY A 124 -1.61 -6.86 3.93
CA GLY A 124 -1.96 -7.31 5.28
C GLY A 124 -2.47 -6.17 6.14
N LEU A 125 -3.51 -6.47 6.90
CA LEU A 125 -4.01 -5.66 8.01
C LEU A 125 -3.92 -6.48 9.28
N ARG A 126 -3.33 -5.93 10.34
CA ARG A 126 -3.36 -6.55 11.66
C ARG A 126 -4.71 -6.26 12.32
N LEU A 127 -5.35 -7.25 12.90
CA LEU A 127 -6.62 -7.04 13.62
C LEU A 127 -6.48 -6.06 14.78
N ARG A 128 -5.33 -6.03 15.45
CA ARG A 128 -5.04 -5.08 16.53
C ARG A 128 -4.99 -3.62 16.05
N ASP A 129 -4.65 -3.41 14.75
CA ASP A 129 -4.51 -2.09 14.15
C ASP A 129 -5.76 -1.71 13.32
N MET A 130 -6.84 -2.50 13.45
CA MET A 130 -8.10 -2.25 12.77
C MET A 130 -8.65 -0.88 13.19
N PRO A 131 -8.97 0.01 12.23
CA PRO A 131 -9.59 1.29 12.56
C PRO A 131 -10.90 1.12 13.32
N ALA A 132 -11.30 2.15 14.07
CA ALA A 132 -12.57 2.14 14.79
C ALA A 132 -13.74 1.90 13.84
N ALA A 133 -14.79 1.26 14.34
CA ALA A 133 -15.99 0.99 13.56
C ALA A 133 -16.56 2.28 12.93
N GLY A 134 -16.84 2.23 11.63
CA GLY A 134 -17.31 3.37 10.85
C GLY A 134 -16.21 4.20 10.18
N THR A 135 -14.93 3.92 10.43
CA THR A 135 -13.80 4.52 9.71
C THR A 135 -13.47 3.66 8.49
N ALA A 136 -13.34 4.28 7.32
CA ALA A 136 -12.90 3.58 6.12
C ALA A 136 -11.41 3.23 6.20
N LEU A 137 -11.07 2.01 5.80
CA LEU A 137 -9.68 1.61 5.61
C LEU A 137 -9.05 2.45 4.50
N CYS A 138 -7.84 2.93 4.73
CA CYS A 138 -7.04 3.59 3.72
C CYS A 138 -5.75 2.78 3.44
N LEU A 139 -5.07 3.11 2.36
CA LEU A 139 -3.84 2.40 1.98
C LEU A 139 -2.74 2.48 3.05
N ALA A 140 -2.73 3.54 3.86
CA ALA A 140 -1.77 3.72 4.94
C ALA A 140 -1.96 2.72 6.10
N ASP A 141 -3.16 2.15 6.24
CA ASP A 141 -3.48 1.15 7.26
C ASP A 141 -2.99 -0.26 6.86
N LEU A 142 -2.57 -0.42 5.61
CA LEU A 142 -2.22 -1.70 5.03
C LEU A 142 -0.70 -1.85 4.87
N GLN A 143 -0.22 -3.05 5.11
CA GLN A 143 1.16 -3.42 4.86
C GLN A 143 1.26 -4.28 3.59
N LEU A 144 2.16 -3.92 2.67
CA LEU A 144 2.50 -4.80 1.56
C LEU A 144 3.27 -6.02 2.10
N LEU A 145 2.64 -7.20 2.05
CA LEU A 145 3.26 -8.45 2.46
C LEU A 145 4.03 -9.08 1.31
N ASN A 146 3.40 -9.19 0.14
CA ASN A 146 4.04 -9.80 -1.01
C ASN A 146 3.53 -9.25 -2.33
N LEU A 147 4.37 -9.36 -3.38
CA LEU A 147 4.05 -9.02 -4.76
C LEU A 147 4.66 -10.10 -5.65
N LEU A 148 3.84 -10.89 -6.29
CA LEU A 148 4.26 -12.14 -6.93
C LEU A 148 3.84 -12.14 -8.40
N PRO A 149 4.75 -11.75 -9.33
CA PRO A 149 4.49 -11.81 -10.75
C PRO A 149 4.46 -13.26 -11.25
N VAL A 150 3.50 -13.58 -12.13
CA VAL A 150 3.37 -14.86 -12.80
C VAL A 150 2.89 -14.68 -14.24
N THR A 151 3.36 -15.50 -15.16
CA THR A 151 2.89 -15.52 -16.55
C THR A 151 1.56 -16.26 -16.69
N HIS A 152 1.30 -17.21 -15.80
CA HIS A 152 0.06 -17.98 -15.74
C HIS A 152 -0.42 -18.07 -14.30
N SER A 153 -1.72 -17.84 -14.07
CA SER A 153 -2.34 -17.96 -12.76
C SER A 153 -3.45 -19.00 -12.80
N ASP A 154 -3.39 -19.93 -11.87
CA ASP A 154 -4.45 -20.87 -11.54
C ASP A 154 -4.53 -21.07 -10.02
N ALA A 155 -5.49 -21.89 -9.57
CA ALA A 155 -5.68 -22.15 -8.15
C ALA A 155 -4.45 -22.71 -7.43
N GLN A 156 -3.64 -23.54 -8.09
CA GLN A 156 -2.43 -24.12 -7.51
C GLN A 156 -1.31 -23.10 -7.40
N VAL A 157 -1.16 -22.23 -8.39
CA VAL A 157 -0.19 -21.14 -8.38
C VAL A 157 -0.52 -20.19 -7.23
N VAL A 158 -1.78 -19.74 -7.13
CA VAL A 158 -2.23 -18.87 -6.04
C VAL A 158 -2.04 -19.53 -4.67
N PHE A 159 -2.39 -20.81 -4.52
CA PHE A 159 -2.15 -21.57 -3.29
C PHE A 159 -0.68 -21.53 -2.87
N LYS A 160 0.26 -21.83 -3.79
CA LYS A 160 1.70 -21.77 -3.50
C LYS A 160 2.18 -20.37 -3.12
N GLN A 161 1.61 -19.34 -3.73
CA GLN A 161 1.94 -17.95 -3.43
C GLN A 161 1.45 -17.55 -2.03
N LEU A 162 0.27 -18.02 -1.61
CA LEU A 162 -0.24 -17.82 -0.25
C LEU A 162 0.63 -18.55 0.78
N GLU A 163 1.02 -19.82 0.52
CA GLU A 163 1.94 -20.57 1.37
C GLU A 163 3.30 -19.85 1.52
N ALA A 164 3.87 -19.38 0.41
CA ALA A 164 5.13 -18.62 0.44
C ALA A 164 4.99 -17.33 1.27
N THR A 165 3.83 -16.68 1.23
CA THR A 165 3.58 -15.48 2.05
C THR A 165 3.43 -15.84 3.53
N ALA A 166 2.82 -16.98 3.86
CA ALA A 166 2.71 -17.44 5.24
C ALA A 166 4.08 -17.68 5.89
N THR A 167 5.08 -18.10 5.13
CA THR A 167 6.44 -18.31 5.66
C THR A 167 7.12 -17.03 6.13
N ILE A 168 6.70 -15.85 5.61
CA ILE A 168 7.31 -14.54 5.92
C ILE A 168 6.46 -13.64 6.81
N SER A 169 5.16 -13.92 6.96
CA SER A 169 4.25 -13.09 7.76
C SER A 169 3.43 -13.87 8.79
N GLY A 170 3.42 -15.19 8.71
CA GLY A 170 2.55 -16.06 9.51
C GLY A 170 1.21 -16.35 8.83
N VAL A 171 0.46 -17.30 9.38
CA VAL A 171 -0.84 -17.74 8.87
C VAL A 171 -1.92 -16.70 9.21
N PRO A 172 -2.71 -16.21 8.22
CA PRO A 172 -3.73 -15.20 8.46
C PRO A 172 -4.99 -15.80 9.10
N GLN A 173 -5.75 -14.99 9.81
CA GLN A 173 -7.10 -15.37 10.27
C GLN A 173 -8.12 -15.36 9.13
N ALA A 174 -7.93 -14.48 8.14
CA ALA A 174 -8.82 -14.40 7.01
C ALA A 174 -8.09 -13.94 5.74
N ILE A 175 -8.61 -14.38 4.60
CA ILE A 175 -8.22 -13.96 3.26
C ILE A 175 -9.43 -13.34 2.59
N LEU A 176 -9.35 -12.06 2.24
CA LEU A 176 -10.37 -11.29 1.52
C LEU A 176 -9.95 -11.16 0.06
N GLY A 177 -10.80 -11.60 -0.87
CA GLY A 177 -10.54 -11.51 -2.31
C GLY A 177 -11.81 -11.36 -3.14
N ASP A 178 -11.65 -11.12 -4.45
CA ASP A 178 -12.75 -10.87 -5.40
C ASP A 178 -13.46 -12.13 -5.90
N HIS A 179 -13.00 -13.32 -5.51
CA HIS A 179 -13.50 -14.61 -5.99
C HIS A 179 -13.37 -14.83 -7.50
N GLY A 180 -12.39 -14.23 -8.18
CA GLY A 180 -11.92 -14.73 -9.46
C GLY A 180 -11.58 -16.23 -9.36
N SER A 181 -11.77 -17.00 -10.43
CA SER A 181 -11.70 -18.48 -10.39
C SER A 181 -10.40 -19.01 -9.80
N ASP A 182 -9.28 -18.37 -10.12
CA ASP A 182 -7.94 -18.72 -9.64
C ASP A 182 -7.73 -18.28 -8.18
N LEU A 183 -8.11 -17.04 -7.82
CA LEU A 183 -8.02 -16.53 -6.45
C LEU A 183 -8.91 -17.33 -5.50
N TYR A 184 -10.17 -17.53 -5.87
CA TYR A 184 -11.10 -18.31 -5.05
C TYR A 184 -10.64 -19.77 -4.88
N GLY A 185 -10.20 -20.39 -5.98
CA GLY A 185 -9.67 -21.75 -5.95
C GLY A 185 -8.45 -21.86 -5.05
N GLY A 186 -7.48 -20.95 -5.18
CA GLY A 186 -6.27 -20.90 -4.36
C GLY A 186 -6.56 -20.66 -2.88
N ALA A 187 -7.44 -19.71 -2.57
CA ALA A 187 -7.86 -19.43 -1.19
C ALA A 187 -8.59 -20.64 -0.55
N ARG A 188 -9.42 -21.35 -1.32
CA ARG A 188 -10.05 -22.59 -0.84
C ARG A 188 -9.04 -23.70 -0.53
N LEU A 189 -8.05 -23.90 -1.39
CA LEU A 189 -6.97 -24.87 -1.15
C LEU A 189 -6.18 -24.49 0.11
N TYR A 190 -5.87 -23.20 0.26
CA TYR A 190 -5.18 -22.69 1.44
C TYR A 190 -5.98 -22.91 2.73
N CYS A 191 -7.27 -22.54 2.75
CA CYS A 191 -8.13 -22.76 3.92
C CYS A 191 -8.35 -24.25 4.23
N ALA A 192 -8.27 -25.14 3.24
CA ALA A 192 -8.31 -26.58 3.48
C ALA A 192 -7.05 -27.09 4.20
N SER A 193 -5.88 -26.49 3.95
CA SER A 193 -4.62 -26.78 4.65
C SER A 193 -4.49 -26.03 5.98
N HIS A 194 -5.18 -24.89 6.13
CA HIS A 194 -5.18 -24.03 7.32
C HIS A 194 -6.63 -23.80 7.80
N PRO A 195 -7.23 -24.75 8.52
CA PRO A 195 -8.66 -24.68 8.92
C PRO A 195 -9.03 -23.49 9.79
N GLU A 196 -8.06 -22.85 10.46
CA GLU A 196 -8.21 -21.61 11.22
C GLU A 196 -8.42 -20.36 10.35
N THR A 197 -8.00 -20.41 9.09
CA THR A 197 -8.12 -19.29 8.14
C THR A 197 -9.49 -19.28 7.47
N LYS A 198 -10.13 -18.12 7.41
CA LYS A 198 -11.43 -17.94 6.75
C LYS A 198 -11.27 -17.28 5.39
N SER A 199 -11.94 -17.81 4.37
CA SER A 199 -12.06 -17.12 3.07
C SER A 199 -13.25 -16.17 3.11
N LEU A 200 -13.00 -14.89 2.84
CA LEU A 200 -13.99 -13.81 2.81
C LEU A 200 -14.16 -13.29 1.38
N TYR A 201 -15.35 -12.85 1.07
CA TYR A 201 -15.66 -12.28 -0.23
C TYR A 201 -15.72 -10.75 -0.18
N ASP A 202 -15.11 -10.09 -1.15
CA ASP A 202 -15.26 -8.64 -1.34
C ASP A 202 -16.68 -8.31 -1.80
N ILE A 203 -17.49 -7.86 -0.86
CA ILE A 203 -18.89 -7.47 -1.09
C ILE A 203 -18.98 -6.31 -2.07
N THR A 204 -18.04 -5.38 -2.05
CA THR A 204 -18.01 -4.22 -2.96
C THR A 204 -17.84 -4.68 -4.40
N HIS A 205 -16.89 -5.59 -4.63
CA HIS A 205 -16.69 -6.20 -5.94
C HIS A 205 -17.93 -6.97 -6.42
N LYS A 206 -18.57 -7.72 -5.52
CA LYS A 206 -19.81 -8.43 -5.83
C LYS A 206 -20.95 -7.48 -6.22
N ALA A 207 -21.15 -6.42 -5.46
CA ALA A 207 -22.17 -5.42 -5.74
C ALA A 207 -21.91 -4.73 -7.09
N ALA A 208 -20.66 -4.34 -7.37
CA ALA A 208 -20.25 -3.75 -8.65
C ALA A 208 -20.50 -4.70 -9.83
N THR A 209 -20.18 -5.99 -9.68
CA THR A 209 -20.40 -7.02 -10.71
C THR A 209 -21.90 -7.21 -10.99
N LEU A 210 -22.74 -7.29 -9.96
CA LEU A 210 -24.20 -7.39 -10.10
C LEU A 210 -24.79 -6.15 -10.77
N LEU A 211 -24.35 -4.96 -10.35
CA LEU A 211 -24.81 -3.70 -10.93
C LEU A 211 -24.42 -3.61 -12.42
N LYS A 212 -23.18 -3.92 -12.76
CA LYS A 212 -22.69 -3.96 -14.15
C LYS A 212 -23.48 -4.94 -15.00
N ALA A 213 -23.76 -6.15 -14.49
CA ALA A 213 -24.55 -7.15 -15.19
C ALA A 213 -26.00 -6.68 -15.44
N ARG A 214 -26.57 -5.89 -14.52
CA ARG A 214 -27.90 -5.30 -14.70
C ARG A 214 -27.88 -4.13 -15.69
N LEU A 215 -26.92 -3.22 -15.58
CA LEU A 215 -26.76 -2.07 -16.47
C LEU A 215 -26.51 -2.50 -17.92
N ASN A 216 -25.69 -3.52 -18.13
CA ASN A 216 -25.41 -4.04 -19.49
C ASN A 216 -26.65 -4.63 -20.18
N LYS A 217 -27.74 -4.90 -19.47
CA LYS A 217 -29.04 -5.30 -20.03
C LYS A 217 -29.93 -4.10 -20.40
N ASP A 218 -29.59 -2.89 -20.00
CA ASP A 218 -30.36 -1.67 -20.33
C ASP A 218 -29.79 -1.04 -21.61
N THR A 219 -30.63 -0.97 -22.65
CA THR A 219 -30.23 -0.40 -23.94
C THR A 219 -29.81 1.08 -23.84
N ARG A 220 -30.40 1.83 -22.90
CA ARG A 220 -30.04 3.24 -22.65
C ARG A 220 -28.63 3.37 -22.09
N TRP A 221 -28.21 2.41 -21.23
CA TRP A 221 -26.85 2.35 -20.71
C TRP A 221 -25.83 2.11 -21.82
N SER A 222 -26.11 1.18 -22.73
CA SER A 222 -25.25 0.90 -23.88
C SER A 222 -25.07 2.13 -24.77
N SER A 223 -26.16 2.90 -24.98
CA SER A 223 -26.10 4.17 -25.74
C SER A 223 -25.36 5.30 -25.02
N PHE A 224 -25.33 5.28 -23.69
CA PHE A 224 -24.58 6.26 -22.89
C PHE A 224 -23.07 5.97 -22.89
N CYS A 225 -22.67 4.71 -22.97
CA CYS A 225 -21.26 4.28 -22.97
C CYS A 225 -20.60 4.30 -24.36
N SER A 226 -21.37 4.45 -25.45
CA SER A 226 -20.89 4.56 -26.84
C SER A 226 -20.54 6.01 -27.20
#